data_6ff0209f976f5bc72a3c290a6149b9c7
#
_entry.id   6ff0209f976f5bc72a3c290a6149b9c7
#
_cell.length_a   1.000
_cell.length_b   1.000
_cell.length_c   1.000
_cell.angle_alpha   90.00
_cell.angle_beta   90.00
_cell.angle_gamma   90.00
#
_symmetry.space_group_name_H-M   'P 1'
#
loop_
_entity.id
_entity.type
_entity.pdbx_description
1 polymer ?
#
loop_
_entity_poly.entity_id
_entity_poly.type
_entity_poly.pdbx_seq_one_letter_code
_entity_poly.pdbx_strand_id
1 'polypeptide(L)'
;MTASTEKQCKCRLCGDYFSDSEMSEEHYPARNTGNEDIVAVDLGKMFDTFISENVHAEIGQKLDNGQTLESIAGEIFDSQLATSLFPKGRTARTLCRKCNTFLGKYDEAYLRFFNSNGNPKVVNGFQQHTKYQIIKAIYAKFLSVPETQDEELDFLDFIRDADSTVYNGTWSVYFVKRNFSSD
;
A
#
# COMPACT_ATOMS: atom_id res chain seq x y z
N MET A 1 -20.91 -37.74 1.44
CA MET A 1 -19.79 -36.92 1.98
C MET A 1 -19.13 -36.26 0.78
N THR A 2 -19.50 -35.03 0.49
CA THR A 2 -18.90 -34.23 -0.59
C THR A 2 -17.59 -33.70 -0.04
N ALA A 3 -16.45 -34.19 -0.59
CA ALA A 3 -15.14 -33.61 -0.33
C ALA A 3 -15.18 -32.13 -0.78
N SER A 4 -15.08 -31.20 0.15
CA SER A 4 -14.84 -29.81 -0.18
C SER A 4 -13.45 -29.74 -0.82
N THR A 5 -13.38 -29.47 -2.11
CA THR A 5 -12.14 -29.14 -2.80
C THR A 5 -11.61 -27.86 -2.16
N GLU A 6 -10.62 -27.97 -1.29
CA GLU A 6 -9.90 -26.81 -0.74
C GLU A 6 -9.35 -25.97 -1.91
N LYS A 7 -9.68 -24.69 -1.90
CA LYS A 7 -9.20 -23.76 -2.93
C LYS A 7 -7.68 -23.65 -2.81
N GLN A 8 -6.99 -24.06 -3.87
CA GLN A 8 -5.54 -23.91 -3.95
C GLN A 8 -5.17 -22.56 -4.59
N CYS A 9 -4.25 -21.85 -3.96
CA CYS A 9 -3.72 -20.56 -4.40
C CYS A 9 -2.26 -20.76 -4.86
N LYS A 10 -1.92 -20.21 -6.03
CA LYS A 10 -0.56 -20.23 -6.56
C LYS A 10 0.26 -19.09 -5.96
N CYS A 11 1.41 -19.40 -5.36
CA CYS A 11 2.36 -18.39 -4.92
C CYS A 11 3.05 -17.75 -6.12
N ARG A 12 2.99 -16.42 -6.21
CA ARG A 12 3.55 -15.68 -7.37
C ARG A 12 5.08 -15.66 -7.40
N LEU A 13 5.75 -15.91 -6.26
CA LEU A 13 7.21 -15.95 -6.25
C LEU A 13 7.75 -17.35 -6.54
N CYS A 14 7.37 -18.42 -5.79
CA CYS A 14 7.91 -19.75 -6.04
C CYS A 14 7.16 -20.54 -7.12
N GLY A 15 5.91 -20.18 -7.41
CA GLY A 15 5.08 -20.87 -8.39
C GLY A 15 4.33 -22.09 -7.84
N ASP A 16 4.58 -22.51 -6.60
CA ASP A 16 3.93 -23.64 -5.96
C ASP A 16 2.50 -23.31 -5.52
N TYR A 17 1.69 -24.36 -5.34
CA TYR A 17 0.31 -24.26 -4.90
C TYR A 17 0.19 -24.54 -3.41
N PHE A 18 -0.64 -23.76 -2.72
CA PHE A 18 -0.87 -23.79 -1.29
C PHE A 18 -2.35 -23.69 -0.97
N SER A 19 -2.77 -24.19 0.21
CA SER A 19 -4.10 -23.88 0.75
C SER A 19 -4.20 -22.39 1.10
N ASP A 20 -5.41 -21.87 1.16
CA ASP A 20 -5.64 -20.45 1.52
C ASP A 20 -5.03 -20.09 2.89
N SER A 21 -5.04 -21.04 3.84
CA SER A 21 -4.46 -20.86 5.18
C SER A 21 -2.92 -20.79 5.22
N GLU A 22 -2.25 -21.30 4.21
CA GLU A 22 -0.78 -21.27 4.07
C GLU A 22 -0.30 -20.02 3.32
N MET A 23 -1.22 -19.31 2.67
CA MET A 23 -0.90 -18.03 2.05
C MET A 23 -0.71 -16.94 3.10
N SER A 24 0.15 -15.99 2.80
CA SER A 24 0.35 -14.79 3.61
C SER A 24 -0.67 -13.73 3.22
N GLU A 25 -1.14 -12.98 4.19
CA GLU A 25 -1.92 -11.77 3.97
C GLU A 25 -0.94 -10.59 3.87
N GLU A 26 -0.57 -10.26 2.64
CA GLU A 26 0.42 -9.23 2.35
C GLU A 26 -0.23 -7.88 2.17
N HIS A 27 0.31 -6.84 2.86
CA HIS A 27 -0.14 -5.46 2.69
C HIS A 27 0.50 -4.82 1.46
N TYR A 28 -0.31 -4.21 0.60
CA TYR A 28 0.16 -3.49 -0.58
C TYR A 28 -0.54 -2.12 -0.72
N PRO A 29 0.20 -1.01 -0.56
CA PRO A 29 1.61 -0.91 -0.14
C PRO A 29 1.87 -1.46 1.28
N ALA A 30 3.12 -1.48 1.69
CA ALA A 30 3.48 -1.97 3.02
C ALA A 30 2.78 -1.16 4.12
N ARG A 31 2.41 -1.81 5.24
CA ARG A 31 1.68 -1.16 6.35
C ARG A 31 2.41 0.06 6.90
N ASN A 32 3.73 -0.04 7.06
CA ASN A 32 4.58 1.05 7.56
C ASN A 32 4.74 2.25 6.60
N THR A 33 4.09 2.23 5.44
CA THR A 33 4.02 3.35 4.50
C THR A 33 2.63 4.01 4.45
N GLY A 34 1.82 3.80 5.50
CA GLY A 34 0.51 4.44 5.63
C GLY A 34 -0.67 3.66 5.04
N ASN A 35 -0.50 2.35 4.82
CA ASN A 35 -1.59 1.48 4.38
C ASN A 35 -2.44 1.01 5.59
N GLU A 36 -3.08 1.96 6.23
CA GLU A 36 -4.03 1.76 7.34
C GLU A 36 -5.22 2.70 7.14
N ASP A 37 -6.37 2.30 7.63
CA ASP A 37 -7.59 3.10 7.68
C ASP A 37 -7.91 3.84 6.37
N ILE A 38 -7.84 3.10 5.25
CA ILE A 38 -8.17 3.67 3.94
C ILE A 38 -9.65 3.99 3.92
N VAL A 39 -9.95 5.27 3.81
CA VAL A 39 -11.31 5.79 3.75
C VAL A 39 -11.65 6.30 2.35
N ALA A 40 -12.90 6.19 1.98
CA ALA A 40 -13.46 6.87 0.83
C ALA A 40 -14.40 7.97 1.29
N VAL A 41 -14.46 9.04 0.54
CA VAL A 41 -15.45 10.11 0.69
C VAL A 41 -16.44 9.99 -0.45
N ASP A 42 -17.72 9.89 -0.12
CA ASP A 42 -18.79 9.98 -1.09
C ASP A 42 -19.03 11.45 -1.42
N LEU A 43 -18.74 11.83 -2.66
CA LEU A 43 -18.92 13.22 -3.11
C LEU A 43 -20.37 13.67 -3.05
N GLY A 44 -21.35 12.77 -3.30
CA GLY A 44 -22.76 13.08 -3.17
C GLY A 44 -23.11 13.45 -1.73
N LYS A 45 -22.72 12.59 -0.77
CA LYS A 45 -22.91 12.90 0.65
C LYS A 45 -22.18 14.16 1.08
N MET A 46 -21.00 14.44 0.53
CA MET A 46 -20.26 15.66 0.83
C MET A 46 -21.05 16.89 0.40
N PHE A 47 -21.60 16.92 -0.81
CA PHE A 47 -22.44 18.01 -1.27
C PHE A 47 -23.72 18.14 -0.44
N ASP A 48 -24.43 17.04 -0.17
CA ASP A 48 -25.63 17.04 0.67
C ASP A 48 -25.34 17.59 2.07
N THR A 49 -24.19 17.22 2.65
CA THR A 49 -23.75 17.74 3.96
C THR A 49 -23.50 19.25 3.91
N PHE A 50 -22.81 19.75 2.87
CA PHE A 50 -22.52 21.18 2.75
C PHE A 50 -23.75 22.07 2.54
N ILE A 51 -24.82 21.55 1.93
CA ILE A 51 -26.07 22.30 1.73
C ILE A 51 -27.10 22.05 2.83
N SER A 52 -26.83 21.17 3.78
CA SER A 52 -27.75 20.81 4.86
C SER A 52 -27.88 21.92 5.90
N GLU A 53 -29.07 22.45 6.08
CA GLU A 53 -29.37 23.43 7.13
C GLU A 53 -29.08 22.85 8.54
N ASN A 54 -29.32 21.57 8.76
CA ASN A 54 -29.07 20.92 10.04
C ASN A 54 -27.57 20.89 10.36
N VAL A 55 -26.71 20.62 9.38
CA VAL A 55 -25.25 20.63 9.56
C VAL A 55 -24.76 22.04 9.85
N HIS A 56 -25.31 23.07 9.17
CA HIS A 56 -24.96 24.46 9.46
C HIS A 56 -25.38 24.86 10.88
N ALA A 57 -26.54 24.46 11.34
CA ALA A 57 -26.99 24.70 12.70
C ALA A 57 -26.10 23.99 13.74
N GLU A 58 -25.70 22.74 13.48
CA GLU A 58 -24.76 21.98 14.32
C GLU A 58 -23.40 22.66 14.41
N ILE A 59 -22.85 23.12 13.27
CA ILE A 59 -21.59 23.87 13.23
C ILE A 59 -21.71 25.15 14.08
N GLY A 60 -22.78 25.91 13.91
CA GLY A 60 -23.02 27.13 14.69
C GLY A 60 -23.05 26.86 16.18
N GLN A 61 -23.80 25.86 16.62
CA GLN A 61 -23.89 25.48 18.04
C GLN A 61 -22.53 25.05 18.62
N LYS A 62 -21.74 24.28 17.88
CA LYS A 62 -20.40 23.84 18.30
C LYS A 62 -19.42 25.00 18.40
N LEU A 63 -19.48 25.97 17.48
CA LEU A 63 -18.68 27.19 17.51
C LEU A 63 -19.04 28.04 18.74
N ASP A 64 -20.34 28.21 19.04
CA ASP A 64 -20.82 28.95 20.21
C ASP A 64 -20.35 28.28 21.53
N ASN A 65 -20.17 26.97 21.51
CA ASN A 65 -19.60 26.20 22.62
C ASN A 65 -18.07 26.26 22.70
N GLY A 66 -17.40 27.03 21.84
CA GLY A 66 -15.96 27.26 21.87
C GLY A 66 -15.12 26.20 21.15
N GLN A 67 -15.72 25.30 20.36
CA GLN A 67 -14.96 24.40 19.50
C GLN A 67 -14.35 25.15 18.31
N THR A 68 -13.22 24.68 17.82
CA THR A 68 -12.60 25.24 16.60
C THR A 68 -13.25 24.68 15.34
N LEU A 69 -13.27 25.46 14.28
CA LEU A 69 -13.80 25.02 12.99
C LEU A 69 -13.10 23.73 12.48
N GLU A 70 -11.79 23.63 12.70
CA GLU A 70 -10.98 22.46 12.33
C GLU A 70 -11.43 21.19 13.06
N SER A 71 -11.67 21.29 14.40
CA SER A 71 -12.20 20.17 15.19
C SER A 71 -13.58 19.73 14.70
N ILE A 72 -14.46 20.69 14.44
CA ILE A 72 -15.84 20.45 13.96
C ILE A 72 -15.80 19.78 12.58
N ALA A 73 -14.95 20.27 11.68
CA ALA A 73 -14.80 19.70 10.33
C ALA A 73 -14.29 18.25 10.39
N GLY A 74 -13.34 17.95 11.28
CA GLY A 74 -12.88 16.59 11.54
C GLY A 74 -14.00 15.67 12.04
N GLU A 75 -14.78 16.09 13.00
CA GLU A 75 -15.91 15.32 13.52
C GLU A 75 -16.98 15.04 12.45
N ILE A 76 -17.33 16.03 11.63
CA ILE A 76 -18.28 15.86 10.52
C ILE A 76 -17.71 14.91 9.47
N PHE A 77 -16.41 15.05 9.14
CA PHE A 77 -15.75 14.17 8.20
C PHE A 77 -15.85 12.71 8.69
N ASP A 78 -15.41 12.43 9.92
CA ASP A 78 -15.36 11.08 10.47
C ASP A 78 -16.75 10.46 10.64
N SER A 79 -17.73 11.25 11.06
CA SER A 79 -19.07 10.74 11.38
C SER A 79 -20.02 10.66 10.20
N GLN A 80 -19.88 11.53 9.21
CA GLN A 80 -20.87 11.68 8.14
C GLN A 80 -20.32 11.40 6.74
N LEU A 81 -19.05 11.73 6.48
CA LEU A 81 -18.48 11.70 5.14
C LEU A 81 -17.58 10.49 4.89
N ALA A 82 -16.79 10.10 5.89
CA ALA A 82 -15.84 9.03 5.75
C ALA A 82 -16.53 7.65 5.78
N THR A 83 -16.19 6.83 4.80
CA THR A 83 -16.54 5.41 4.81
C THR A 83 -15.25 4.60 4.79
N SER A 84 -15.00 3.84 5.85
CA SER A 84 -13.84 2.96 5.90
C SER A 84 -13.99 1.84 4.90
N LEU A 85 -13.14 1.81 3.88
CA LEU A 85 -13.09 0.75 2.87
C LEU A 85 -12.20 -0.39 3.32
N PHE A 86 -11.04 -0.06 3.89
CA PHE A 86 -10.02 -1.03 4.31
C PHE A 86 -9.47 -0.64 5.68
N PRO A 87 -10.17 -0.96 6.80
CA PRO A 87 -9.74 -0.59 8.15
C PRO A 87 -8.36 -1.14 8.51
N LYS A 88 -8.01 -2.30 7.95
CA LYS A 88 -6.69 -2.95 8.14
C LYS A 88 -5.70 -2.65 7.02
N GLY A 89 -6.03 -1.71 6.14
CA GLY A 89 -5.31 -1.48 4.90
C GLY A 89 -5.68 -2.48 3.80
N ARG A 90 -5.16 -2.25 2.59
CA ARG A 90 -5.34 -3.18 1.47
C ARG A 90 -4.41 -4.38 1.63
N THR A 91 -4.97 -5.57 1.55
CA THR A 91 -4.21 -6.82 1.67
C THR A 91 -4.54 -7.77 0.51
N ALA A 92 -3.62 -8.66 0.18
CA ALA A 92 -3.83 -9.73 -0.78
C ALA A 92 -3.08 -11.00 -0.37
N ARG A 93 -3.56 -12.15 -0.88
CA ARG A 93 -2.95 -13.47 -0.67
C ARG A 93 -2.31 -13.96 -1.96
N THR A 94 -1.20 -13.34 -2.33
CA THR A 94 -0.45 -13.61 -3.57
C THR A 94 0.84 -14.37 -3.32
N LEU A 95 1.30 -14.43 -2.07
CA LEU A 95 2.55 -15.07 -1.66
C LEU A 95 2.30 -16.11 -0.56
N CYS A 96 3.01 -17.23 -0.59
CA CYS A 96 3.06 -18.14 0.56
C CYS A 96 3.87 -17.52 1.70
N ARG A 97 3.65 -17.95 2.93
CA ARG A 97 4.33 -17.40 4.13
C ARG A 97 5.84 -17.43 4.01
N LYS A 98 6.43 -18.53 3.47
CA LYS A 98 7.87 -18.64 3.27
C LYS A 98 8.41 -17.58 2.32
N CYS A 99 7.74 -17.37 1.19
CA CYS A 99 8.15 -16.36 0.22
C CYS A 99 7.97 -14.94 0.75
N ASN A 100 6.88 -14.66 1.47
CA ASN A 100 6.68 -13.36 2.09
C ASN A 100 7.76 -13.04 3.13
N THR A 101 8.08 -13.99 4.02
CA THR A 101 9.18 -13.84 4.98
C THR A 101 10.54 -13.61 4.29
N PHE A 102 10.79 -14.34 3.19
CA PHE A 102 12.00 -14.14 2.40
C PHE A 102 12.11 -12.73 1.83
N LEU A 103 11.02 -12.18 1.31
CA LEU A 103 11.00 -10.82 0.72
C LEU A 103 11.16 -9.73 1.78
N GLY A 104 10.77 -9.98 3.02
CA GLY A 104 10.93 -9.05 4.15
C GLY A 104 12.36 -8.56 4.36
N LYS A 105 13.37 -9.30 3.90
CA LYS A 105 14.78 -8.86 3.94
C LYS A 105 15.05 -7.56 3.15
N TYR A 106 14.19 -7.22 2.20
CA TYR A 106 14.31 -6.01 1.39
C TYR A 106 13.58 -4.80 2.01
N ASP A 107 12.74 -5.02 3.01
CA ASP A 107 11.87 -3.98 3.57
C ASP A 107 12.65 -2.84 4.22
N GLU A 108 13.78 -3.09 4.86
CA GLU A 108 14.61 -2.03 5.45
C GLU A 108 15.15 -1.07 4.38
N ALA A 109 15.64 -1.59 3.26
CA ALA A 109 16.13 -0.77 2.16
C ALA A 109 15.00 0.04 1.53
N TYR A 110 13.83 -0.56 1.37
CA TYR A 110 12.63 0.13 0.88
C TYR A 110 12.20 1.25 1.83
N LEU A 111 12.15 1.00 3.13
CA LEU A 111 11.76 1.99 4.13
C LEU A 111 12.75 3.18 4.15
N ARG A 112 14.05 2.93 4.05
CA ARG A 112 15.06 3.99 3.91
C ARG A 112 14.81 4.85 2.67
N PHE A 113 14.48 4.22 1.54
CA PHE A 113 14.13 4.93 0.31
C PHE A 113 12.86 5.76 0.49
N PHE A 114 11.80 5.16 1.04
CA PHE A 114 10.52 5.82 1.31
C PHE A 114 10.71 7.06 2.20
N ASN A 115 11.44 6.93 3.31
CA ASN A 115 11.74 8.01 4.24
C ASN A 115 12.66 9.10 3.65
N SER A 116 13.33 8.82 2.53
CA SER A 116 14.11 9.85 1.83
C SER A 116 13.25 10.90 1.12
N ASN A 117 11.93 10.68 1.04
CA ASN A 117 10.97 11.51 0.31
C ASN A 117 11.41 11.82 -1.13
N GLY A 118 12.10 10.86 -1.77
CA GLY A 118 12.65 11.03 -3.11
C GLY A 118 13.73 12.12 -3.22
N ASN A 119 14.40 12.47 -2.11
CA ASN A 119 15.52 13.42 -2.14
C ASN A 119 16.68 12.84 -2.96
N PRO A 120 17.03 13.40 -4.14
CA PRO A 120 18.06 12.83 -5.01
C PRO A 120 19.44 12.74 -4.35
N LYS A 121 19.79 13.66 -3.46
CA LYS A 121 21.09 13.65 -2.76
C LYS A 121 21.19 12.45 -1.82
N VAL A 122 20.10 12.13 -1.11
CA VAL A 122 20.04 10.97 -0.20
C VAL A 122 20.07 9.68 -0.99
N VAL A 123 19.23 9.55 -2.02
CA VAL A 123 19.14 8.34 -2.87
C VAL A 123 20.45 8.07 -3.61
N ASN A 124 21.10 9.10 -4.12
CA ASN A 124 22.39 8.95 -4.78
C ASN A 124 23.50 8.52 -3.81
N GLY A 125 23.40 8.88 -2.54
CA GLY A 125 24.35 8.48 -1.49
C GLY A 125 24.20 7.02 -1.03
N PHE A 126 23.14 6.32 -1.39
CA PHE A 126 23.00 4.91 -1.04
C PHE A 126 24.07 4.07 -1.72
N GLN A 127 24.58 3.06 -0.98
CA GLN A 127 25.49 2.07 -1.54
C GLN A 127 24.80 1.30 -2.67
N GLN A 128 25.58 0.80 -3.64
CA GLN A 128 25.05 0.08 -4.80
C GLN A 128 24.20 -1.14 -4.38
N HIS A 129 24.66 -1.91 -3.40
CA HIS A 129 23.88 -3.03 -2.86
C HIS A 129 22.51 -2.60 -2.34
N THR A 130 22.43 -1.49 -1.58
CA THR A 130 21.18 -0.93 -1.08
C THR A 130 20.24 -0.55 -2.22
N LYS A 131 20.76 0.02 -3.31
CA LYS A 131 19.96 0.36 -4.49
C LYS A 131 19.34 -0.87 -5.13
N TYR A 132 20.08 -1.96 -5.24
CA TYR A 132 19.51 -3.23 -5.74
C TYR A 132 18.45 -3.81 -4.80
N GLN A 133 18.66 -3.73 -3.48
CA GLN A 133 17.65 -4.15 -2.51
C GLN A 133 16.36 -3.32 -2.62
N ILE A 134 16.47 -2.01 -2.84
CA ILE A 134 15.31 -1.13 -3.09
C ILE A 134 14.55 -1.59 -4.34
N ILE A 135 15.25 -1.86 -5.44
CA ILE A 135 14.62 -2.34 -6.68
C ILE A 135 13.92 -3.68 -6.46
N LYS A 136 14.58 -4.61 -5.76
CA LYS A 136 13.99 -5.91 -5.41
C LYS A 136 12.74 -5.77 -4.53
N ALA A 137 12.78 -4.85 -3.56
CA ALA A 137 11.62 -4.56 -2.72
C ALA A 137 10.43 -4.03 -3.56
N ILE A 138 10.68 -3.15 -4.51
CA ILE A 138 9.64 -2.61 -5.39
C ILE A 138 9.03 -3.72 -6.26
N TYR A 139 9.86 -4.57 -6.88
CA TYR A 139 9.37 -5.72 -7.63
C TYR A 139 8.62 -6.73 -6.74
N ALA A 140 9.09 -6.94 -5.50
CA ALA A 140 8.39 -7.77 -4.52
C ALA A 140 7.00 -7.22 -4.18
N LYS A 141 6.88 -5.89 -3.99
CA LYS A 141 5.56 -5.26 -3.76
C LYS A 141 4.65 -5.35 -4.99
N PHE A 142 5.20 -5.32 -6.20
CA PHE A 142 4.44 -5.56 -7.42
C PHE A 142 3.81 -6.97 -7.44
N LEU A 143 4.51 -7.99 -6.91
CA LEU A 143 3.94 -9.33 -6.76
C LEU A 143 2.75 -9.39 -5.80
N SER A 144 2.66 -8.46 -4.84
CA SER A 144 1.58 -8.41 -3.86
C SER A 144 0.30 -7.78 -4.43
N VAL A 145 0.38 -7.09 -5.57
CA VAL A 145 -0.75 -6.41 -6.22
C VAL A 145 -1.56 -7.41 -7.04
N PRO A 146 -2.83 -7.72 -6.68
CA PRO A 146 -3.64 -8.72 -7.39
C PRO A 146 -3.91 -8.36 -8.84
N GLU A 147 -4.03 -7.07 -9.15
CA GLU A 147 -4.34 -6.53 -10.47
C GLU A 147 -3.24 -6.82 -11.51
N THR A 148 -2.04 -7.23 -11.05
CA THR A 148 -0.90 -7.57 -11.92
C THR A 148 -0.71 -9.08 -12.10
N GLN A 149 -1.71 -9.90 -11.74
CA GLN A 149 -1.56 -11.36 -11.74
C GLN A 149 -1.34 -11.97 -13.14
N ASP A 150 -1.83 -11.30 -14.18
CA ASP A 150 -1.75 -11.77 -15.56
C ASP A 150 -0.50 -11.25 -16.29
N GLU A 151 0.35 -10.46 -15.62
CA GLU A 151 1.57 -9.94 -16.20
C GLU A 151 2.69 -10.99 -16.23
N GLU A 152 3.43 -11.02 -17.32
CA GLU A 152 4.64 -11.84 -17.44
C GLU A 152 5.81 -11.15 -16.72
N LEU A 153 6.34 -11.82 -15.69
CA LEU A 153 7.31 -11.24 -14.77
C LEU A 153 8.68 -11.86 -14.98
N ASP A 154 9.57 -11.18 -15.69
CA ASP A 154 10.94 -11.63 -15.97
C ASP A 154 11.95 -11.28 -14.86
N PHE A 155 11.50 -10.62 -13.77
CA PHE A 155 12.35 -10.24 -12.63
C PHE A 155 12.35 -11.26 -11.49
N LEU A 156 11.63 -12.38 -11.59
CA LEU A 156 11.48 -13.33 -10.49
C LEU A 156 12.81 -13.90 -10.02
N ASP A 157 13.69 -14.28 -10.93
CA ASP A 157 15.00 -14.85 -10.59
C ASP A 157 15.91 -13.79 -9.94
N PHE A 158 15.81 -12.54 -10.39
CA PHE A 158 16.54 -11.43 -9.78
C PHE A 158 16.15 -11.19 -8.34
N ILE A 159 14.84 -11.27 -7.99
CA ILE A 159 14.43 -11.08 -6.59
C ILE A 159 14.63 -12.33 -5.72
N ARG A 160 14.65 -13.54 -6.30
CA ARG A 160 14.95 -14.79 -5.57
C ARG A 160 16.39 -14.88 -5.13
N ASP A 161 17.32 -14.36 -5.90
CA ASP A 161 18.73 -14.28 -5.54
C ASP A 161 19.02 -12.96 -4.81
N ALA A 162 19.20 -13.05 -3.48
CA ALA A 162 19.41 -11.88 -2.63
C ALA A 162 20.67 -11.09 -3.00
N ASP A 163 21.71 -11.78 -3.45
CA ASP A 163 23.04 -11.22 -3.70
C ASP A 163 23.20 -10.77 -5.15
N SER A 164 22.29 -11.14 -6.05
CA SER A 164 22.35 -10.70 -7.44
C SER A 164 22.29 -9.17 -7.56
N THR A 165 23.25 -8.66 -8.32
CA THR A 165 23.34 -7.24 -8.70
C THR A 165 23.12 -7.05 -10.20
N VAL A 166 22.75 -8.10 -10.91
CA VAL A 166 22.51 -8.07 -12.36
C VAL A 166 21.05 -8.40 -12.62
N TYR A 167 20.40 -7.51 -13.34
CA TYR A 167 19.05 -7.72 -13.87
C TYR A 167 19.09 -7.55 -15.38
N ASN A 168 18.75 -8.60 -16.10
CA ASN A 168 18.76 -8.64 -17.56
C ASN A 168 17.35 -8.65 -18.18
N GLY A 169 16.33 -8.37 -17.36
CA GLY A 169 14.94 -8.34 -17.81
C GLY A 169 14.56 -7.02 -18.50
N THR A 170 13.31 -6.96 -18.91
CA THR A 170 12.74 -5.84 -19.67
C THR A 170 12.12 -4.76 -18.80
N TRP A 171 11.84 -5.07 -17.52
CA TRP A 171 11.19 -4.15 -16.61
C TRP A 171 12.15 -3.07 -16.10
N SER A 172 11.69 -1.83 -16.09
CA SER A 172 12.45 -0.69 -15.57
C SER A 172 11.70 -0.01 -14.44
N VAL A 173 12.42 0.41 -13.41
CA VAL A 173 11.86 1.16 -12.27
C VAL A 173 12.21 2.63 -12.43
N TYR A 174 11.20 3.48 -12.43
CA TYR A 174 11.34 4.93 -12.51
C TYR A 174 10.80 5.56 -11.22
N PHE A 175 11.58 6.48 -10.64
CA PHE A 175 11.14 7.27 -9.49
C PHE A 175 10.70 8.65 -9.97
N VAL A 176 9.42 8.95 -9.78
CA VAL A 176 8.86 10.24 -10.13
C VAL A 176 8.51 10.98 -8.84
N LYS A 177 9.22 12.06 -8.57
CA LYS A 177 8.86 12.99 -7.49
C LYS A 177 7.89 14.03 -8.02
N ARG A 178 6.70 14.08 -7.43
CA ARG A 178 5.77 15.19 -7.63
C ARG A 178 5.89 16.14 -6.44
N ASN A 179 6.15 17.41 -6.72
CA ASN A 179 5.97 18.44 -5.73
C ASN A 179 4.50 18.88 -5.83
N PHE A 180 3.73 18.58 -4.82
CA PHE A 180 2.45 19.23 -4.63
C PHE A 180 2.77 20.55 -3.95
N SER A 181 2.90 21.63 -4.74
CA SER A 181 2.83 22.96 -4.18
C SER A 181 1.36 23.20 -3.85
N SER A 182 1.06 23.46 -2.60
CA SER A 182 -0.19 24.11 -2.22
C SER A 182 -0.06 25.56 -2.64
N ASP A 183 -0.42 25.88 -3.89
CA ASP A 183 -0.69 27.23 -4.33
C ASP A 183 -2.14 27.58 -4.01
#